data_0c17e276eaa45ff70779aea4d41e1cac
#
_entry.id   0c17e276eaa45ff70779aea4d41e1cac
#
_cell.length_a   1.000
_cell.length_b   1.000
_cell.length_c   1.000
_cell.angle_alpha   90.00
_cell.angle_beta   90.00
_cell.angle_gamma   90.00
#
_symmetry.space_group_name_H-M   'P 1'
#
loop_
_entity.id
_entity.type
_entity.pdbx_description
1 polymer ?
#
loop_
_entity_poly.entity_id
_entity_poly.type
_entity_poly.pdbx_seq_one_letter_code
_entity_poly.pdbx_strand_id
1 'polypeptide(L)'
;MPKLKQYEVESFSFPIKGKKIMFANNKDQKTYIKNRVDRILSKEPETINWINSFEKDSVFFDIGANIGIYTLYSAIIKENTVYSFEPHAASYKNLLDSINLNKLDKCQAFCVALSNNINLSTINVKNMHEGVAENKVGQRGDYYHGCTEMHLDFLVGKKILPQPDYIKIDVDGFEDRVIKGALATLQQCKSALVEINDVHKELVQKIIDLGLVLESKHKRNENELNYIFTNENRKIKE
;
A
#
# COMPACT_ATOMS: atom_id res chain seq x y z
N MET A 1 -9.19 -34.52 19.87
CA MET A 1 -8.29 -33.43 19.47
C MET A 1 -8.58 -32.23 20.38
N PRO A 2 -7.59 -31.61 21.02
CA PRO A 2 -7.82 -30.38 21.76
C PRO A 2 -8.39 -29.32 20.81
N LYS A 3 -9.50 -28.68 21.19
CA LYS A 3 -10.02 -27.52 20.45
C LYS A 3 -8.93 -26.45 20.47
N LEU A 4 -8.37 -26.11 19.32
CA LEU A 4 -7.50 -24.94 19.20
C LEU A 4 -8.28 -23.74 19.76
N LYS A 5 -7.70 -23.02 20.73
CA LYS A 5 -8.27 -21.77 21.18
C LYS A 5 -8.46 -20.87 19.97
N GLN A 6 -9.67 -20.38 19.77
CA GLN A 6 -9.95 -19.42 18.71
C GLN A 6 -9.02 -18.21 18.93
N TYR A 7 -8.26 -17.85 17.92
CA TYR A 7 -7.37 -16.71 17.99
C TYR A 7 -8.23 -15.44 18.03
N GLU A 8 -8.27 -14.79 19.21
CA GLU A 8 -9.03 -13.56 19.41
C GLU A 8 -8.15 -12.37 19.03
N VAL A 9 -8.61 -11.60 18.04
CA VAL A 9 -7.98 -10.34 17.62
C VAL A 9 -8.70 -9.20 18.32
N GLU A 10 -7.98 -8.42 19.12
CA GLU A 10 -8.50 -7.14 19.58
C GLU A 10 -8.72 -6.21 18.38
N SER A 11 -9.78 -5.45 18.39
CA SER A 11 -10.15 -4.59 17.27
C SER A 11 -10.97 -3.40 17.71
N PHE A 12 -11.04 -2.39 16.86
CA PHE A 12 -11.98 -1.29 16.98
C PHE A 12 -12.62 -0.98 15.63
N SER A 13 -13.77 -0.34 15.65
CA SER A 13 -14.46 0.08 14.42
C SER A 13 -14.27 1.55 14.15
N PHE A 14 -14.11 1.89 12.87
CA PHE A 14 -14.10 3.26 12.38
C PHE A 14 -15.30 3.48 11.43
N PRO A 15 -16.26 4.35 11.79
CA PRO A 15 -17.39 4.64 10.93
C PRO A 15 -16.98 5.61 9.82
N ILE A 16 -17.32 5.28 8.56
CA ILE A 16 -17.05 6.13 7.41
C ILE A 16 -18.06 5.89 6.30
N LYS A 17 -18.64 6.95 5.75
CA LYS A 17 -19.60 6.90 4.64
C LYS A 17 -20.76 5.89 4.86
N GLY A 18 -21.27 5.81 6.09
CA GLY A 18 -22.37 4.88 6.44
C GLY A 18 -21.96 3.41 6.58
N LYS A 19 -20.70 3.06 6.36
CA LYS A 19 -20.13 1.73 6.59
C LYS A 19 -19.25 1.73 7.83
N LYS A 20 -18.84 0.54 8.30
CA LYS A 20 -17.86 0.38 9.39
C LYS A 20 -16.65 -0.37 8.85
N ILE A 21 -15.46 0.14 9.15
CA ILE A 21 -14.20 -0.56 8.91
C ILE A 21 -13.69 -1.06 10.25
N MET A 22 -13.43 -2.36 10.35
CA MET A 22 -12.80 -2.96 11.54
C MET A 22 -11.28 -2.95 11.36
N PHE A 23 -10.58 -2.42 12.34
CA PHE A 23 -9.12 -2.44 12.40
C PHE A 23 -8.66 -3.35 13.51
N ALA A 24 -7.73 -4.24 13.20
CA ALA A 24 -7.03 -5.03 14.21
C ALA A 24 -6.18 -4.11 15.09
N ASN A 25 -5.99 -4.51 16.32
CA ASN A 25 -5.30 -3.71 17.31
C ASN A 25 -4.51 -4.61 18.25
N ASN A 26 -3.30 -4.21 18.58
CA ASN A 26 -2.53 -4.84 19.63
C ASN A 26 -2.69 -4.02 20.92
N LYS A 27 -2.83 -4.71 22.07
CA LYS A 27 -3.02 -4.05 23.39
C LYS A 27 -2.03 -2.93 23.65
N ASP A 28 -0.77 -3.17 23.29
CA ASP A 28 0.31 -2.24 23.57
C ASP A 28 0.37 -1.05 22.58
N GLN A 29 -0.33 -1.13 21.44
CA GLN A 29 -0.31 -0.13 20.36
C GLN A 29 -1.67 0.55 20.10
N LYS A 30 -2.66 0.27 20.94
CA LYS A 30 -4.05 0.73 20.76
C LYS A 30 -4.17 2.20 20.42
N THR A 31 -3.51 3.06 21.16
CA THR A 31 -3.56 4.50 20.96
C THR A 31 -2.90 4.93 19.66
N TYR A 32 -1.79 4.30 19.28
CA TYR A 32 -1.03 4.64 18.09
C TYR A 32 -1.80 4.28 16.80
N ILE A 33 -2.27 3.04 16.70
CA ILE A 33 -3.05 2.58 15.54
C ILE A 33 -4.34 3.39 15.42
N LYS A 34 -5.05 3.59 16.54
CA LYS A 34 -6.28 4.39 16.56
C LYS A 34 -6.03 5.82 16.07
N ASN A 35 -4.99 6.48 16.53
CA ASN A 35 -4.64 7.84 16.10
C ASN A 35 -4.32 7.91 14.60
N ARG A 36 -3.71 6.88 14.01
CA ARG A 36 -3.51 6.81 12.56
C ARG A 36 -4.82 6.69 11.81
N VAL A 37 -5.73 5.82 12.28
CA VAL A 37 -7.04 5.59 11.67
C VAL A 37 -7.96 6.80 11.82
N ASP A 38 -7.99 7.44 12.98
CA ASP A 38 -8.81 8.63 13.22
C ASP A 38 -8.44 9.80 12.28
N ARG A 39 -7.23 9.79 11.75
CA ARG A 39 -6.72 10.81 10.81
C ARG A 39 -6.84 10.43 9.33
N ILE A 40 -7.48 9.30 8.99
CA ILE A 40 -7.56 8.79 7.61
C ILE A 40 -8.08 9.84 6.61
N LEU A 41 -9.05 10.66 7.00
CA LEU A 41 -9.64 11.68 6.12
C LEU A 41 -8.87 13.01 6.08
N SER A 42 -8.01 13.26 7.07
CA SER A 42 -7.32 14.54 7.25
C SER A 42 -5.82 14.50 6.97
N LYS A 43 -5.19 13.32 7.10
CA LYS A 43 -3.75 13.19 6.90
C LYS A 43 -3.37 13.29 5.43
N GLU A 44 -4.12 12.61 4.58
CA GLU A 44 -3.91 12.53 3.12
C GLU A 44 -5.26 12.57 2.40
N PRO A 45 -5.97 13.72 2.43
CA PRO A 45 -7.27 13.83 1.79
C PRO A 45 -7.20 13.60 0.28
N GLU A 46 -6.08 13.92 -0.37
CA GLU A 46 -5.83 13.64 -1.78
C GLU A 46 -5.84 12.14 -2.10
N THR A 47 -5.22 11.31 -1.24
CA THR A 47 -5.21 9.85 -1.42
C THR A 47 -6.63 9.28 -1.31
N ILE A 48 -7.42 9.77 -0.35
CA ILE A 48 -8.83 9.38 -0.20
C ILE A 48 -9.67 9.84 -1.40
N ASN A 49 -9.46 11.07 -1.88
CA ASN A 49 -10.17 11.59 -3.06
C ASN A 49 -9.79 10.81 -4.31
N TRP A 50 -8.51 10.46 -4.48
CA TRP A 50 -8.04 9.63 -5.57
C TRP A 50 -8.67 8.23 -5.53
N ILE A 51 -8.72 7.55 -4.38
CA ILE A 51 -9.41 6.26 -4.25
C ILE A 51 -10.91 6.40 -4.53
N ASN A 52 -11.54 7.52 -4.14
CA ASN A 52 -12.96 7.76 -4.44
C ASN A 52 -13.25 7.88 -5.94
N SER A 53 -12.28 8.28 -6.75
CA SER A 53 -12.41 8.36 -8.22
C SER A 53 -12.30 7.00 -8.92
N PHE A 54 -11.89 5.93 -8.21
CA PHE A 54 -11.75 4.60 -8.81
C PHE A 54 -13.08 4.10 -9.36
N GLU A 55 -13.01 3.41 -10.48
CA GLU A 55 -14.14 2.70 -11.03
C GLU A 55 -14.52 1.53 -10.12
N LYS A 56 -15.78 1.13 -10.20
CA LYS A 56 -16.26 -0.04 -9.48
C LYS A 56 -15.60 -1.31 -10.01
N ASP A 57 -15.40 -2.30 -9.15
CA ASP A 57 -14.82 -3.61 -9.46
C ASP A 57 -13.40 -3.56 -10.07
N SER A 58 -12.69 -2.45 -9.91
CA SER A 58 -11.30 -2.31 -10.36
C SER A 58 -10.32 -3.08 -9.48
N VAL A 59 -9.12 -3.27 -10.02
CA VAL A 59 -7.98 -3.87 -9.32
C VAL A 59 -7.06 -2.76 -8.80
N PHE A 60 -6.87 -2.72 -7.49
CA PHE A 60 -5.99 -1.77 -6.82
C PHE A 60 -4.79 -2.48 -6.19
N PHE A 61 -3.58 -1.98 -6.44
CA PHE A 61 -2.35 -2.43 -5.77
C PHE A 61 -1.91 -1.37 -4.77
N ASP A 62 -1.87 -1.75 -3.48
CA ASP A 62 -1.43 -0.91 -2.35
C ASP A 62 -0.02 -1.36 -1.92
N ILE A 63 1.01 -0.65 -2.40
CA ILE A 63 2.42 -0.97 -2.18
C ILE A 63 2.95 -0.12 -1.03
N GLY A 64 3.42 -0.77 0.05
CA GLY A 64 3.68 -0.16 1.33
C GLY A 64 2.39 -0.01 2.15
N ALA A 65 1.55 -1.05 2.13
CA ALA A 65 0.20 -0.98 2.71
C ALA A 65 0.18 -0.74 4.24
N ASN A 66 1.28 -1.00 4.93
CA ASN A 66 1.40 -0.86 6.38
C ASN A 66 0.26 -1.60 7.10
N ILE A 67 -0.51 -0.98 7.97
CA ILE A 67 -1.68 -1.57 8.65
C ILE A 67 -2.95 -1.62 7.79
N GLY A 68 -2.88 -1.25 6.50
CA GLY A 68 -3.95 -1.43 5.52
C GLY A 68 -5.03 -0.36 5.49
N ILE A 69 -4.73 0.87 5.90
CA ILE A 69 -5.71 1.96 5.90
C ILE A 69 -6.37 2.13 4.52
N TYR A 70 -5.57 2.26 3.46
CA TYR A 70 -6.06 2.49 2.09
C TYR A 70 -6.57 1.20 1.44
N THR A 71 -5.96 0.06 1.77
CA THR A 71 -6.46 -1.27 1.42
C THR A 71 -7.91 -1.45 1.85
N LEU A 72 -8.18 -1.29 3.16
CA LEU A 72 -9.52 -1.47 3.74
C LEU A 72 -10.50 -0.42 3.23
N TYR A 73 -10.05 0.82 3.08
CA TYR A 73 -10.88 1.88 2.53
C TYR A 73 -11.34 1.55 1.10
N SER A 74 -10.42 1.19 0.22
CA SER A 74 -10.74 0.84 -1.16
C SER A 74 -11.66 -0.39 -1.24
N ALA A 75 -11.35 -1.45 -0.48
CA ALA A 75 -12.13 -2.68 -0.51
C ALA A 75 -13.55 -2.51 0.03
N ILE A 76 -13.73 -1.74 1.11
CA ILE A 76 -15.05 -1.61 1.76
C ILE A 76 -15.88 -0.49 1.13
N ILE A 77 -15.27 0.65 0.82
CA ILE A 77 -16.02 1.81 0.33
C ILE A 77 -16.24 1.75 -1.17
N LYS A 78 -15.23 1.28 -1.94
CA LYS A 78 -15.30 1.19 -3.41
C LYS A 78 -15.60 -0.23 -3.92
N GLU A 79 -15.54 -1.24 -3.05
CA GLU A 79 -15.79 -2.66 -3.38
C GLU A 79 -14.80 -3.22 -4.40
N ASN A 80 -13.60 -2.65 -4.45
CA ASN A 80 -12.54 -3.05 -5.36
C ASN A 80 -11.84 -4.33 -4.91
N THR A 81 -11.22 -5.02 -5.88
CA THR A 81 -10.25 -6.09 -5.60
C THR A 81 -8.92 -5.46 -5.24
N VAL A 82 -8.34 -5.82 -4.08
CA VAL A 82 -7.13 -5.19 -3.58
C VAL A 82 -6.02 -6.20 -3.34
N TYR A 83 -4.85 -5.90 -3.85
CA TYR A 83 -3.60 -6.63 -3.59
C TYR A 83 -2.65 -5.71 -2.84
N SER A 84 -2.29 -6.09 -1.62
CA SER A 84 -1.49 -5.26 -0.71
C SER A 84 -0.14 -5.89 -0.46
N PHE A 85 0.90 -5.06 -0.43
CA PHE A 85 2.28 -5.51 -0.23
C PHE A 85 2.88 -4.75 0.95
N GLU A 86 3.28 -5.49 1.99
CA GLU A 86 3.85 -4.94 3.21
C GLU A 86 4.95 -5.86 3.75
N PRO A 87 6.23 -5.47 3.65
CA PRO A 87 7.33 -6.34 4.07
C PRO A 87 7.54 -6.40 5.58
N HIS A 88 7.10 -5.40 6.36
CA HIS A 88 7.25 -5.41 7.81
C HIS A 88 6.28 -6.41 8.45
N ALA A 89 6.81 -7.48 9.03
CA ALA A 89 6.01 -8.61 9.50
C ALA A 89 4.91 -8.24 10.51
N ALA A 90 5.16 -7.29 11.42
CA ALA A 90 4.17 -6.86 12.40
C ALA A 90 3.04 -6.04 11.75
N SER A 91 3.37 -5.11 10.84
CA SER A 91 2.38 -4.33 10.09
C SER A 91 1.56 -5.24 9.16
N TYR A 92 2.22 -6.17 8.45
CA TYR A 92 1.55 -7.19 7.64
C TYR A 92 0.56 -8.04 8.46
N LYS A 93 0.98 -8.48 9.65
CA LYS A 93 0.10 -9.26 10.54
C LYS A 93 -1.16 -8.46 10.91
N ASN A 94 -1.02 -7.18 11.24
CA ASN A 94 -2.14 -6.30 11.56
C ASN A 94 -3.07 -6.09 10.35
N LEU A 95 -2.50 -5.86 9.17
CA LEU A 95 -3.23 -5.77 7.90
C LEU A 95 -4.03 -7.05 7.63
N LEU A 96 -3.41 -8.22 7.75
CA LEU A 96 -4.06 -9.51 7.53
C LEU A 96 -5.22 -9.73 8.51
N ASP A 97 -5.02 -9.45 9.79
CA ASP A 97 -6.07 -9.53 10.80
C ASP A 97 -7.24 -8.58 10.47
N SER A 98 -6.95 -7.36 10.03
CA SER A 98 -7.96 -6.38 9.65
C SER A 98 -8.76 -6.84 8.41
N ILE A 99 -8.12 -7.44 7.41
CA ILE A 99 -8.79 -8.04 6.24
C ILE A 99 -9.75 -9.14 6.70
N ASN A 100 -9.29 -10.03 7.58
CA ASN A 100 -10.09 -11.14 8.11
C ASN A 100 -11.28 -10.67 8.97
N LEU A 101 -11.08 -9.66 9.83
CA LEU A 101 -12.15 -9.06 10.65
C LEU A 101 -13.28 -8.48 9.78
N ASN A 102 -12.96 -7.93 8.63
CA ASN A 102 -13.92 -7.36 7.68
C ASN A 102 -14.44 -8.39 6.67
N LYS A 103 -13.95 -9.64 6.68
CA LYS A 103 -14.34 -10.74 5.76
C LYS A 103 -14.21 -10.35 4.29
N LEU A 104 -13.06 -9.79 3.91
CA LEU A 104 -12.83 -9.23 2.59
C LEU A 104 -12.26 -10.31 1.64
N ASP A 105 -13.11 -11.06 0.98
CA ASP A 105 -12.71 -12.15 0.07
C ASP A 105 -11.97 -11.65 -1.20
N LYS A 106 -12.17 -10.38 -1.57
CA LYS A 106 -11.50 -9.73 -2.71
C LYS A 106 -10.16 -9.05 -2.32
N CYS A 107 -9.67 -9.23 -1.08
CA CYS A 107 -8.41 -8.67 -0.63
C CYS A 107 -7.37 -9.75 -0.41
N GLN A 108 -6.17 -9.55 -0.95
CA GLN A 108 -5.01 -10.39 -0.68
C GLN A 108 -3.84 -9.54 -0.22
N ALA A 109 -3.22 -9.93 0.90
CA ALA A 109 -2.02 -9.26 1.41
C ALA A 109 -0.80 -10.20 1.30
N PHE A 110 0.35 -9.62 0.96
CA PHE A 110 1.62 -10.32 0.78
C PHE A 110 2.69 -9.70 1.66
N CYS A 111 3.39 -10.54 2.45
CA CYS A 111 4.54 -10.13 3.25
C CYS A 111 5.80 -10.08 2.36
N VAL A 112 5.87 -9.09 1.49
CA VAL A 112 6.86 -8.95 0.42
C VAL A 112 7.22 -7.49 0.23
N ALA A 113 8.50 -7.19 0.02
CA ALA A 113 8.98 -5.92 -0.49
C ALA A 113 8.96 -5.95 -2.03
N LEU A 114 8.20 -5.07 -2.66
CA LEU A 114 8.34 -4.89 -4.10
C LEU A 114 9.59 -4.06 -4.41
N SER A 115 10.37 -4.50 -5.41
CA SER A 115 11.64 -3.87 -5.79
C SER A 115 12.01 -4.22 -7.24
N ASN A 116 13.20 -3.85 -7.66
CA ASN A 116 13.80 -4.26 -8.94
C ASN A 116 14.61 -5.56 -8.85
N ASN A 117 14.48 -6.31 -7.76
CA ASN A 117 15.18 -7.57 -7.51
C ASN A 117 14.21 -8.72 -7.23
N ILE A 118 14.70 -9.95 -7.37
CA ILE A 118 14.05 -11.19 -6.88
C ILE A 118 15.07 -11.90 -6.03
N ASN A 119 15.05 -11.68 -4.73
CA ASN A 119 16.02 -12.26 -3.81
C ASN A 119 15.50 -12.28 -2.36
N LEU A 120 16.29 -12.92 -1.49
CA LEU A 120 16.16 -12.76 -0.04
C LEU A 120 16.95 -11.54 0.43
N SER A 121 16.34 -10.72 1.25
CA SER A 121 16.90 -9.47 1.76
C SER A 121 16.64 -9.32 3.26
N THR A 122 16.97 -8.17 3.78
CA THR A 122 16.63 -7.77 5.15
C THR A 122 15.87 -6.46 5.12
N ILE A 123 14.99 -6.25 6.08
CA ILE A 123 14.35 -4.97 6.33
C ILE A 123 14.77 -4.47 7.72
N ASN A 124 15.34 -3.28 7.76
CA ASN A 124 15.59 -2.55 8.99
C ASN A 124 14.29 -1.85 9.38
N VAL A 125 13.86 -2.03 10.61
CA VAL A 125 12.65 -1.42 11.16
C VAL A 125 13.01 -0.55 12.36
N LYS A 126 12.32 0.56 12.51
CA LYS A 126 12.56 1.50 13.62
C LYS A 126 12.29 0.84 14.97
N ASN A 127 11.30 -0.03 15.02
CA ASN A 127 11.00 -0.95 16.12
C ASN A 127 10.11 -2.09 15.60
N MET A 128 9.80 -3.08 16.44
CA MET A 128 9.02 -4.26 16.06
C MET A 128 7.49 -4.08 16.19
N HIS A 129 7.00 -2.85 16.32
CA HIS A 129 5.56 -2.57 16.46
C HIS A 129 4.87 -2.37 15.10
N GLU A 130 3.56 -2.62 15.08
CA GLU A 130 2.73 -2.41 13.90
C GLU A 130 2.57 -0.92 13.57
N GLY A 131 2.40 -0.63 12.30
CA GLY A 131 2.11 0.72 11.83
C GLY A 131 3.30 1.66 11.82
N VAL A 132 4.52 1.19 12.10
CA VAL A 132 5.73 1.99 12.05
C VAL A 132 6.07 2.31 10.59
N ALA A 133 6.47 3.54 10.34
CA ALA A 133 7.04 4.02 9.08
C ALA A 133 8.58 4.09 9.17
N GLU A 134 9.21 4.53 8.09
CA GLU A 134 10.68 4.66 7.97
C GLU A 134 11.43 3.30 7.99
N ASN A 135 10.80 2.26 7.43
CA ASN A 135 11.43 0.96 7.26
C ASN A 135 12.36 0.97 6.03
N LYS A 136 13.53 0.32 6.09
CA LYS A 136 14.53 0.35 5.02
C LYS A 136 14.93 -1.06 4.59
N VAL A 137 14.57 -1.43 3.38
CA VAL A 137 14.94 -2.72 2.78
C VAL A 137 16.42 -2.70 2.35
N GLY A 138 17.10 -3.86 2.50
CA GLY A 138 18.52 -4.02 2.17
C GLY A 138 19.48 -3.45 3.20
N GLN A 139 19.00 -3.05 4.37
CA GLN A 139 19.82 -2.53 5.46
C GLN A 139 19.62 -3.34 6.75
N ARG A 140 20.62 -3.31 7.64
CA ARG A 140 20.52 -3.82 9.01
C ARG A 140 20.66 -2.65 9.98
N GLY A 141 19.84 -2.63 11.02
CA GLY A 141 19.88 -1.71 12.13
C GLY A 141 19.71 -2.48 13.44
N ASP A 142 19.32 -1.80 14.50
CA ASP A 142 19.13 -2.41 15.83
C ASP A 142 17.97 -3.43 15.82
N TYR A 143 16.95 -3.17 15.02
CA TYR A 143 15.84 -4.09 14.77
C TYR A 143 15.75 -4.38 13.28
N TYR A 144 15.79 -5.67 12.92
CA TYR A 144 15.65 -6.11 11.53
C TYR A 144 15.14 -7.53 11.45
N HIS A 145 14.56 -7.87 10.32
CA HIS A 145 14.20 -9.26 10.00
C HIS A 145 14.41 -9.55 8.52
N GLY A 146 14.39 -10.82 8.16
CA GLY A 146 14.45 -11.25 6.76
C GLY A 146 13.18 -10.84 6.01
N CYS A 147 13.31 -10.48 4.74
CA CYS A 147 12.20 -10.27 3.83
C CYS A 147 12.52 -10.83 2.43
N THR A 148 11.49 -11.02 1.63
CA THR A 148 11.63 -11.38 0.21
C THR A 148 11.42 -10.12 -0.62
N GLU A 149 12.34 -9.86 -1.55
CA GLU A 149 12.13 -8.85 -2.59
C GLU A 149 11.55 -9.50 -3.85
N MET A 150 10.56 -8.84 -4.48
CA MET A 150 9.90 -9.33 -5.69
C MET A 150 9.76 -8.21 -6.72
N HIS A 151 9.88 -8.59 -7.97
CA HIS A 151 9.74 -7.70 -9.13
C HIS A 151 8.28 -7.68 -9.59
N LEU A 152 7.62 -6.52 -9.58
CA LEU A 152 6.19 -6.45 -9.88
C LEU A 152 5.90 -6.86 -11.33
N ASP A 153 6.71 -6.38 -12.29
CA ASP A 153 6.55 -6.76 -13.71
C ASP A 153 6.69 -8.27 -13.94
N PHE A 154 7.47 -8.97 -13.10
CA PHE A 154 7.56 -10.43 -13.13
C PHE A 154 6.23 -11.06 -12.68
N LEU A 155 5.66 -10.59 -11.57
CA LEU A 155 4.40 -11.13 -11.03
C LEU A 155 3.24 -10.94 -11.98
N VAL A 156 3.11 -9.75 -12.56
CA VAL A 156 2.04 -9.41 -13.51
C VAL A 156 2.30 -10.06 -14.88
N GLY A 157 3.52 -9.97 -15.40
CA GLY A 157 3.90 -10.55 -16.70
C GLY A 157 3.78 -12.08 -16.74
N LYS A 158 3.99 -12.76 -15.61
CA LYS A 158 3.76 -14.21 -15.47
C LYS A 158 2.29 -14.56 -15.15
N LYS A 159 1.40 -13.58 -15.07
CA LYS A 159 -0.01 -13.76 -14.69
C LYS A 159 -0.21 -14.41 -13.32
N ILE A 160 0.75 -14.26 -12.41
CA ILE A 160 0.63 -14.64 -10.99
C ILE A 160 -0.34 -13.66 -10.31
N LEU A 161 -0.24 -12.37 -10.67
CA LEU A 161 -1.16 -11.33 -10.27
C LEU A 161 -1.83 -10.71 -11.52
N PRO A 162 -3.05 -10.18 -11.40
CA PRO A 162 -3.69 -9.47 -12.50
C PRO A 162 -2.97 -8.15 -12.79
N GLN A 163 -3.24 -7.55 -13.96
CA GLN A 163 -2.87 -6.17 -14.23
C GLN A 163 -3.68 -5.23 -13.33
N PRO A 164 -3.07 -4.35 -12.53
CA PRO A 164 -3.79 -3.37 -11.73
C PRO A 164 -4.34 -2.23 -12.61
N ASP A 165 -5.51 -1.73 -12.23
CA ASP A 165 -6.06 -0.48 -12.74
C ASP A 165 -5.42 0.73 -12.02
N TYR A 166 -5.20 0.60 -10.72
CA TYR A 166 -4.66 1.65 -9.85
C TYR A 166 -3.52 1.13 -9.00
N ILE A 167 -2.48 1.96 -8.83
CA ILE A 167 -1.29 1.60 -8.06
C ILE A 167 -0.95 2.74 -7.09
N LYS A 168 -0.86 2.44 -5.79
CA LYS A 168 -0.24 3.32 -4.80
C LYS A 168 1.16 2.81 -4.47
N ILE A 169 2.15 3.71 -4.45
CA ILE A 169 3.53 3.42 -4.02
C ILE A 169 3.90 4.41 -2.91
N ASP A 170 4.14 3.88 -1.71
CA ASP A 170 4.46 4.64 -0.50
C ASP A 170 5.30 3.72 0.42
N VAL A 171 6.63 3.73 0.22
CA VAL A 171 7.55 2.72 0.78
C VAL A 171 8.77 3.32 1.51
N ASP A 172 8.61 4.53 2.03
CA ASP A 172 9.59 5.23 2.88
C ASP A 172 11.01 5.35 2.25
N GLY A 173 11.10 5.82 0.99
CA GLY A 173 12.38 6.11 0.31
C GLY A 173 12.93 4.94 -0.52
N PHE A 174 12.08 3.98 -0.86
CA PHE A 174 12.43 2.82 -1.70
C PHE A 174 11.70 2.86 -3.06
N GLU A 175 11.02 3.97 -3.37
CA GLU A 175 10.16 4.16 -4.54
C GLU A 175 10.91 3.94 -5.84
N ASP A 176 12.19 4.40 -5.93
CA ASP A 176 13.03 4.21 -7.13
C ASP A 176 13.18 2.73 -7.50
N ARG A 177 13.37 1.86 -6.51
CA ARG A 177 13.48 0.42 -6.76
C ARG A 177 12.14 -0.21 -7.12
N VAL A 178 11.05 0.20 -6.48
CA VAL A 178 9.70 -0.26 -6.82
C VAL A 178 9.36 0.13 -8.25
N ILE A 179 9.56 1.39 -8.62
CA ILE A 179 9.28 1.90 -9.97
C ILE A 179 10.10 1.14 -11.02
N LYS A 180 11.42 0.93 -10.79
CA LYS A 180 12.28 0.14 -11.71
C LYS A 180 11.80 -1.29 -11.90
N GLY A 181 11.17 -1.88 -10.87
CA GLY A 181 10.60 -3.22 -10.93
C GLY A 181 9.15 -3.29 -11.43
N ALA A 182 8.56 -2.16 -11.81
CA ALA A 182 7.14 -2.02 -12.15
C ALA A 182 6.89 -1.23 -13.44
N LEU A 183 7.89 -1.02 -14.29
CA LEU A 183 7.80 -0.13 -15.46
C LEU A 183 6.68 -0.53 -16.42
N ALA A 184 6.62 -1.82 -16.80
CA ALA A 184 5.60 -2.33 -17.71
C ALA A 184 4.21 -2.34 -17.07
N THR A 185 4.14 -2.61 -15.77
CA THR A 185 2.88 -2.61 -15.02
C THR A 185 2.33 -1.19 -14.86
N LEU A 186 3.19 -0.21 -14.53
CA LEU A 186 2.82 1.20 -14.44
C LEU A 186 2.35 1.75 -15.79
N GLN A 187 3.04 1.43 -16.88
CA GLN A 187 2.65 1.87 -18.23
C GLN A 187 1.24 1.42 -18.61
N GLN A 188 0.73 0.36 -17.99
CA GLN A 188 -0.58 -0.21 -18.31
C GLN A 188 -1.66 0.10 -17.26
N CYS A 189 -1.35 0.76 -16.16
CA CYS A 189 -2.37 1.17 -15.18
C CYS A 189 -3.16 2.40 -15.68
N LYS A 190 -4.34 2.63 -15.11
CA LYS A 190 -5.16 3.83 -15.37
C LYS A 190 -4.64 5.04 -14.61
N SER A 191 -4.21 4.84 -13.38
CA SER A 191 -3.64 5.90 -12.56
C SER A 191 -2.72 5.33 -11.47
N ALA A 192 -1.71 6.11 -11.09
CA ALA A 192 -0.80 5.81 -10.00
C ALA A 192 -0.66 7.01 -9.06
N LEU A 193 -0.66 6.73 -7.75
CA LEU A 193 -0.25 7.68 -6.72
C LEU A 193 1.10 7.23 -6.17
N VAL A 194 2.08 8.11 -6.22
CA VAL A 194 3.45 7.82 -5.77
C VAL A 194 3.90 8.89 -4.78
N GLU A 195 4.31 8.47 -3.58
CA GLU A 195 5.00 9.36 -2.65
C GLU A 195 6.46 9.51 -3.12
N ILE A 196 6.90 10.72 -3.37
CA ILE A 196 8.26 10.99 -3.85
C ILE A 196 8.91 12.04 -2.96
N ASN A 197 10.08 11.70 -2.43
CA ASN A 197 10.92 12.63 -1.70
C ASN A 197 11.61 13.60 -2.66
N ASP A 198 11.84 14.84 -2.22
CA ASP A 198 12.47 15.90 -3.03
C ASP A 198 13.85 15.53 -3.60
N VAL A 199 14.57 14.61 -2.97
CA VAL A 199 15.88 14.12 -3.46
C VAL A 199 15.74 13.16 -4.66
N HIS A 200 14.53 12.68 -4.95
CA HIS A 200 14.22 11.73 -6.02
C HIS A 200 13.25 12.29 -7.07
N LYS A 201 13.26 13.60 -7.28
CA LYS A 201 12.35 14.27 -8.24
C LYS A 201 12.47 13.74 -9.67
N GLU A 202 13.62 13.14 -10.04
CA GLU A 202 13.81 12.49 -11.33
C GLU A 202 12.84 11.32 -11.58
N LEU A 203 12.25 10.74 -10.51
CA LEU A 203 11.24 9.69 -10.63
C LEU A 203 9.96 10.21 -11.31
N VAL A 204 9.62 11.47 -11.10
CA VAL A 204 8.46 12.10 -11.75
C VAL A 204 8.63 12.03 -13.28
N GLN A 205 9.81 12.41 -13.80
CA GLN A 205 10.07 12.35 -15.24
C GLN A 205 10.08 10.91 -15.75
N LYS A 206 10.64 9.96 -15.00
CA LYS A 206 10.62 8.53 -15.38
C LYS A 206 9.19 8.01 -15.56
N ILE A 207 8.25 8.40 -14.69
CA ILE A 207 6.85 7.98 -14.80
C ILE A 207 6.16 8.65 -15.99
N ILE A 208 6.48 9.92 -16.26
CA ILE A 208 5.99 10.63 -17.46
C ILE A 208 6.51 9.97 -18.72
N ASP A 209 7.77 9.55 -18.76
CA ASP A 209 8.38 8.88 -19.91
C ASP A 209 7.75 7.50 -20.22
N LEU A 210 7.04 6.90 -19.24
CA LEU A 210 6.21 5.71 -19.45
C LEU A 210 4.85 6.01 -20.13
N GLY A 211 4.55 7.29 -20.38
CA GLY A 211 3.30 7.73 -21.00
C GLY A 211 2.18 8.10 -20.04
N LEU A 212 2.48 8.21 -18.74
CA LEU A 212 1.52 8.76 -17.77
C LEU A 212 1.67 10.29 -17.72
N VAL A 213 0.57 10.97 -17.47
CA VAL A 213 0.51 12.43 -17.31
C VAL A 213 0.39 12.77 -15.84
N LEU A 214 1.20 13.74 -15.38
CA LEU A 214 1.08 14.26 -14.02
C LEU A 214 -0.23 15.06 -13.89
N GLU A 215 -1.15 14.56 -13.11
CA GLU A 215 -2.45 15.19 -12.85
C GLU A 215 -2.36 16.22 -11.73
N SER A 216 -1.74 15.83 -10.61
CA SER A 216 -1.62 16.71 -9.44
C SER A 216 -0.46 16.32 -8.54
N LYS A 217 -0.06 17.25 -7.67
CA LYS A 217 0.93 17.02 -6.60
C LYS A 217 0.45 17.66 -5.31
N HIS A 218 0.65 16.96 -4.19
CA HIS A 218 0.18 17.36 -2.87
C HIS A 218 1.30 17.23 -1.85
N LYS A 219 1.52 18.29 -1.06
CA LYS A 219 2.58 18.31 -0.06
C LYS A 219 2.17 17.48 1.15
N ARG A 220 3.00 16.49 1.52
CA ARG A 220 2.85 15.66 2.73
C ARG A 220 3.53 16.27 3.95
N ASN A 221 4.80 16.63 3.77
CA ASN A 221 5.64 17.30 4.75
C ASN A 221 6.67 18.19 4.02
N GLU A 222 7.75 18.59 4.70
CA GLU A 222 8.75 19.48 4.09
C GLU A 222 9.47 18.85 2.89
N ASN A 223 9.67 17.53 2.89
CA ASN A 223 10.50 16.81 1.95
C ASN A 223 9.75 15.80 1.07
N GLU A 224 8.47 15.54 1.31
CA GLU A 224 7.70 14.50 0.65
C GLU A 224 6.42 15.03 0.04
N LEU A 225 6.14 14.60 -1.19
CA LEU A 225 4.93 14.93 -1.93
C LEU A 225 4.28 13.66 -2.47
N ASN A 226 2.94 13.63 -2.45
CA ASN A 226 2.14 12.69 -3.20
C ASN A 226 1.94 13.22 -4.63
N TYR A 227 2.37 12.46 -5.62
CA TYR A 227 2.16 12.73 -7.03
C TYR A 227 1.10 11.79 -7.58
N ILE A 228 0.07 12.34 -8.22
CA ILE A 228 -0.96 11.56 -8.89
C ILE A 228 -0.74 11.65 -10.39
N PHE A 229 -0.62 10.49 -11.02
CA PHE A 229 -0.44 10.34 -12.47
C PHE A 229 -1.64 9.62 -13.06
N THR A 230 -2.02 9.97 -14.28
CA THR A 230 -3.09 9.33 -15.03
C THR A 230 -2.60 8.88 -16.40
N ASN A 231 -3.15 7.79 -16.91
CA ASN A 231 -2.90 7.31 -18.25
C ASN A 231 -4.07 7.67 -19.16
N GLU A 232 -3.92 8.72 -19.97
CA GLU A 232 -4.99 9.21 -20.85
C GLU A 232 -5.44 8.18 -21.88
N ASN A 233 -4.54 7.29 -22.31
CA ASN A 233 -4.84 6.21 -23.24
C ASN A 233 -5.70 5.09 -22.62
N ARG A 234 -5.82 5.08 -21.28
CA ARG A 234 -6.59 4.13 -20.50
C ARG A 234 -7.82 4.75 -19.81
N LYS A 235 -8.02 6.06 -19.93
CA LYS A 235 -9.30 6.67 -19.56
C LYS A 235 -10.37 6.07 -20.45
N ILE A 236 -11.45 5.56 -19.86
CA ILE A 236 -12.60 5.05 -20.63
C ILE A 236 -13.08 6.20 -21.51
N LYS A 237 -13.20 5.93 -22.81
CA LYS A 237 -14.01 6.79 -23.67
C LYS A 237 -15.45 6.62 -23.15
N GLU A 238 -15.99 7.70 -22.55
CA GLU A 238 -17.41 7.80 -22.19
C GLU A 238 -18.34 7.42 -23.36
#